data_b6ee5bbcd2ec037b5363609ed548a17e
#
_entry.id   b6ee5bbcd2ec037b5363609ed548a17e
#
_cell.length_a   1.000
_cell.length_b   1.000
_cell.length_c   1.000
_cell.angle_alpha   90.00
_cell.angle_beta   90.00
_cell.angle_gamma   90.00
#
_symmetry.space_group_name_H-M   'P 1'
#
loop_
_entity.id
_entity.type
_entity.pdbx_description
1 polymer ?
#
loop_
_entity_poly.entity_id
_entity_poly.type
_entity_poly.pdbx_seq_one_letter_code
_entity_poly.pdbx_strand_id
1 'polypeptide(L)'
;MNSVAISRTNSRNGRGSPKTITRKIRINWANVPQAEPTAYIRGVDKPQAILIYAERDSRRLQYSVDVLMRHILGYTYTLSFDRNQALNCEGPLVVYGEDPMALEKGISIRSVDLLYRQGVSTVDEDPALWGDLPVFFRTHRIYDVPFDPFAAAFYLLSRYEEYLPHATDAHGRPEPLATVRGQEGWLDMALVDRYALRLAALIQQRWPDYPQPIRSYRFVPTVDIDQMYAYRYKPPLKQFFGLMRDMTAGRLHEVRQRLQVCWYDHADPFDTFALMAHWHQAAGVHPLFFIQMGDYGGYDQAHAPTSRAFTDCVRQLHQQGTVGLHPSYRSNGDANTLHKEKKMLEAQLGTAITRSRQHFLCLKLPDTIIQLHELGVQDEYSLCYAGATGFRSGTATPHPFYDLLGDRVLPITLHPTCVMDVTLMQYLRLSPAEAVERVQKLVKEVRDVGGQMLTLWHNSSLSGHGAWQGWESVYPSVLKEAAGHD
;
A
#
# COMPACT_ATOMS: atom_id res chain seq x y z
N MET A 1 17.07 24.56 -7.22
CA MET A 1 15.76 25.27 -7.21
C MET A 1 15.13 25.16 -8.59
N ASN A 2 14.38 24.13 -8.86
CA ASN A 2 13.75 23.91 -10.16
C ASN A 2 12.23 24.15 -10.03
N SER A 3 11.71 25.08 -10.83
CA SER A 3 10.28 25.39 -10.91
C SER A 3 9.64 24.68 -12.10
N VAL A 4 8.57 23.94 -11.85
CA VAL A 4 7.76 23.29 -12.91
C VAL A 4 6.56 24.15 -13.26
N ALA A 5 6.32 24.36 -14.55
CA ALA A 5 5.17 25.11 -15.07
C ALA A 5 4.07 24.15 -15.53
N ILE A 6 2.86 24.29 -14.97
CA ILE A 6 1.67 23.54 -15.41
C ILE A 6 0.79 24.48 -16.23
N SER A 7 0.49 24.12 -17.49
CA SER A 7 -0.46 24.85 -18.35
C SER A 7 -1.82 24.13 -18.36
N ARG A 8 -2.90 24.84 -17.99
CA ARG A 8 -4.29 24.43 -18.26
C ARG A 8 -4.86 25.27 -19.38
N THR A 9 -5.37 24.63 -20.42
CA THR A 9 -6.17 25.28 -21.46
C THR A 9 -7.66 25.14 -21.11
N ASN A 10 -8.32 26.27 -20.85
CA ASN A 10 -9.78 26.34 -20.75
C ASN A 10 -10.34 26.80 -22.09
N SER A 11 -11.04 25.95 -22.81
CA SER A 11 -11.78 26.30 -24.01
C SER A 11 -13.15 26.85 -23.63
N ARG A 12 -13.30 28.17 -23.67
CA ARG A 12 -14.62 28.85 -23.85
C ARG A 12 -14.58 29.71 -25.08
N ASN A 13 -15.55 29.48 -25.96
CA ASN A 13 -15.78 30.24 -27.16
C ASN A 13 -15.90 31.76 -26.88
N GLY A 14 -15.02 32.52 -27.45
CA GLY A 14 -15.05 33.99 -27.41
C GLY A 14 -13.70 34.54 -27.88
N ARG A 15 -13.68 35.27 -28.98
CA ARG A 15 -12.50 35.84 -29.64
C ARG A 15 -11.63 36.64 -28.66
N GLY A 16 -10.54 36.02 -28.22
CA GLY A 16 -9.48 36.64 -27.42
C GLY A 16 -8.34 35.64 -27.26
N SER A 17 -7.12 36.06 -27.56
CA SER A 17 -5.95 35.20 -27.40
C SER A 17 -5.82 34.63 -25.98
N PRO A 18 -5.50 33.35 -25.80
CA PRO A 18 -5.41 32.74 -24.48
C PRO A 18 -4.21 33.32 -23.70
N LYS A 19 -4.48 33.99 -22.60
CA LYS A 19 -3.44 34.33 -21.62
C LYS A 19 -3.09 33.08 -20.86
N THR A 20 -1.91 32.53 -21.13
CA THR A 20 -1.33 31.42 -20.36
C THR A 20 -0.96 31.91 -18.97
N ILE A 21 -1.72 31.51 -17.96
CA ILE A 21 -1.39 31.77 -16.55
C ILE A 21 -0.48 30.64 -16.08
N THR A 22 0.81 30.93 -16.06
CA THR A 22 1.84 30.00 -15.53
C THR A 22 1.97 30.22 -14.03
N ARG A 23 1.39 29.35 -13.22
CA ARG A 23 1.64 29.32 -11.78
C ARG A 23 2.88 28.46 -11.50
N LYS A 24 3.96 29.10 -11.05
CA LYS A 24 5.15 28.39 -10.56
C LYS A 24 4.86 27.87 -9.17
N ILE A 25 4.70 26.55 -9.03
CA ILE A 25 4.61 25.89 -7.72
C ILE A 25 6.04 25.59 -7.27
N ARG A 26 6.48 26.24 -6.19
CA ARG A 26 7.70 25.85 -5.49
C ARG A 26 7.38 24.72 -4.53
N ILE A 27 7.90 23.54 -4.78
CA ILE A 27 7.82 22.42 -3.83
C ILE A 27 8.94 22.66 -2.81
N ASN A 28 8.54 22.91 -1.57
CA ASN A 28 9.47 22.95 -0.45
C ASN A 28 9.56 21.53 0.13
N TRP A 29 10.66 20.86 -0.10
CA TRP A 29 10.93 19.50 0.37
C TRP A 29 10.83 19.33 1.91
N ALA A 30 10.90 20.43 2.67
CA ALA A 30 10.70 20.41 4.12
C ALA A 30 9.25 20.08 4.55
N ASN A 31 8.28 20.12 3.63
CA ASN A 31 6.85 19.90 3.91
C ASN A 31 6.31 18.55 3.39
N VAL A 32 7.15 17.64 2.92
CA VAL A 32 6.75 16.25 2.72
C VAL A 32 6.54 15.65 4.11
N PRO A 33 5.37 15.01 4.41
CA PRO A 33 5.14 14.41 5.71
C PRO A 33 6.30 13.47 6.03
N GLN A 34 7.13 13.86 6.99
CA GLN A 34 8.19 13.00 7.49
C GLN A 34 7.49 11.96 8.36
N ALA A 35 7.67 10.68 8.07
CA ALA A 35 7.44 9.66 9.08
C ALA A 35 8.20 10.11 10.33
N GLU A 36 7.50 10.21 11.48
CA GLU A 36 8.17 10.63 12.71
C GLU A 36 9.42 9.78 12.88
N PRO A 37 10.61 10.39 13.02
CA PRO A 37 11.82 9.62 13.20
C PRO A 37 11.63 8.81 14.48
N THR A 38 11.82 7.51 14.37
CA THR A 38 11.87 6.56 15.50
C THR A 38 12.64 7.20 16.63
N ALA A 39 12.04 7.26 17.81
CA ALA A 39 12.54 8.00 18.96
C ALA A 39 14.01 7.69 19.23
N TYR A 40 14.90 8.64 18.93
CA TYR A 40 16.30 8.57 19.35
C TYR A 40 16.35 8.57 20.88
N ILE A 41 17.06 7.59 21.43
CA ILE A 41 17.42 7.59 22.85
C ILE A 41 18.19 8.89 23.11
N ARG A 42 17.67 9.75 23.99
CA ARG A 42 18.33 11.01 24.38
C ARG A 42 19.71 10.66 24.98
N GLY A 43 20.78 11.13 24.34
CA GLY A 43 22.13 11.07 24.90
C GLY A 43 23.21 10.38 24.06
N VAL A 44 22.90 9.94 22.83
CA VAL A 44 23.92 9.43 21.90
C VAL A 44 24.16 10.47 20.82
N ASP A 45 25.43 10.81 20.53
CA ASP A 45 25.78 11.67 19.41
C ASP A 45 25.18 11.08 18.11
N LYS A 46 24.61 11.99 17.29
CA LYS A 46 24.03 11.55 16.00
C LYS A 46 25.11 10.86 15.18
N PRO A 47 24.86 9.62 14.69
CA PRO A 47 25.85 8.93 13.88
C PRO A 47 26.15 9.79 12.64
N GLN A 48 27.40 9.73 12.19
CA GLN A 48 27.84 10.40 10.97
C GLN A 48 26.94 9.98 9.79
N ALA A 49 26.48 10.93 8.98
CA ALA A 49 25.67 10.62 7.81
C ALA A 49 26.46 9.73 6.83
N ILE A 50 25.81 8.71 6.29
CA ILE A 50 26.39 7.87 5.23
C ILE A 50 26.54 8.74 3.98
N LEU A 51 27.74 8.81 3.43
CA LEU A 51 27.97 9.46 2.13
C LEU A 51 27.63 8.46 1.01
N ILE A 52 26.71 8.83 0.15
CA ILE A 52 26.42 8.10 -1.09
C ILE A 52 26.94 8.96 -2.23
N TYR A 53 28.04 8.54 -2.81
CA TYR A 53 28.56 9.18 -4.02
C TYR A 53 27.93 8.52 -5.24
N ALA A 54 27.36 9.31 -6.14
CA ALA A 54 26.86 8.84 -7.42
C ALA A 54 27.48 9.67 -8.57
N GLU A 55 27.81 9.01 -9.67
CA GLU A 55 28.42 9.68 -10.83
C GLU A 55 27.44 10.62 -11.53
N ARG A 56 26.16 10.35 -11.48
CA ARG A 56 25.11 11.13 -12.16
C ARG A 56 23.90 11.32 -11.24
N ASP A 57 23.22 12.45 -11.39
CA ASP A 57 21.99 12.76 -10.69
C ASP A 57 20.75 12.30 -11.46
N SER A 58 19.75 11.81 -10.74
CA SER A 58 18.40 11.63 -11.27
C SER A 58 17.35 11.61 -10.13
N ARG A 59 16.13 12.00 -10.44
CA ARG A 59 15.02 11.94 -9.47
C ARG A 59 14.72 10.51 -9.03
N ARG A 60 14.88 9.54 -9.93
CA ARG A 60 14.68 8.11 -9.65
C ARG A 60 15.69 7.59 -8.65
N LEU A 61 16.97 7.98 -8.81
CA LEU A 61 18.03 7.66 -7.85
C LEU A 61 17.75 8.30 -6.50
N GLN A 62 17.44 9.60 -6.47
CA GLN A 62 17.13 10.32 -5.23
C GLN A 62 15.99 9.64 -4.47
N TYR A 63 14.90 9.24 -5.17
CA TYR A 63 13.78 8.52 -4.59
C TYR A 63 14.20 7.16 -4.02
N SER A 64 14.93 6.35 -4.79
CA SER A 64 15.34 5.01 -4.36
C SER A 64 16.25 5.06 -3.15
N VAL A 65 17.23 5.96 -3.17
CA VAL A 65 18.14 6.18 -2.04
C VAL A 65 17.37 6.63 -0.81
N ASP A 66 16.43 7.57 -0.97
CA ASP A 66 15.64 8.09 0.15
C ASP A 66 14.77 6.99 0.78
N VAL A 67 14.12 6.16 -0.03
CA VAL A 67 13.30 5.06 0.50
C VAL A 67 14.16 4.03 1.21
N LEU A 68 15.27 3.58 0.64
CA LEU A 68 16.12 2.58 1.28
C LEU A 68 16.78 3.13 2.54
N MET A 69 17.41 4.29 2.46
CA MET A 69 18.23 4.81 3.56
C MET A 69 17.39 5.43 4.66
N ARG A 70 16.39 6.27 4.33
CA ARG A 70 15.60 6.99 5.33
C ARG A 70 14.36 6.23 5.76
N HIS A 71 13.51 5.81 4.81
CA HIS A 71 12.22 5.20 5.17
C HIS A 71 12.38 3.77 5.71
N ILE A 72 13.29 2.98 5.13
CA ILE A 72 13.50 1.59 5.56
C ILE A 72 14.53 1.51 6.68
N LEU A 73 15.73 2.05 6.50
CA LEU A 73 16.82 1.88 7.48
C LEU A 73 16.83 2.92 8.60
N GLY A 74 16.13 4.05 8.42
CA GLY A 74 16.17 5.16 9.38
C GLY A 74 17.53 5.86 9.45
N TYR A 75 18.38 5.68 8.46
CA TYR A 75 19.70 6.28 8.40
C TYR A 75 19.66 7.70 7.88
N THR A 76 20.52 8.55 8.43
CA THR A 76 20.86 9.83 7.80
C THR A 76 21.90 9.60 6.70
N TYR A 77 21.72 10.25 5.57
CA TYR A 77 22.63 10.13 4.44
C TYR A 77 22.84 11.48 3.74
N THR A 78 23.93 11.59 2.98
CA THR A 78 24.19 12.66 2.04
C THR A 78 24.40 12.05 0.65
N LEU A 79 23.56 12.42 -0.32
CA LEU A 79 23.77 12.05 -1.71
C LEU A 79 24.61 13.15 -2.37
N SER A 80 25.77 12.79 -2.88
CA SER A 80 26.72 13.70 -3.49
C SER A 80 27.16 13.22 -4.87
N PHE A 81 27.40 14.20 -5.75
CA PHE A 81 27.93 13.98 -7.11
C PHE A 81 29.37 14.53 -7.24
N ASP A 82 29.96 14.98 -6.12
CA ASP A 82 31.34 15.48 -6.07
C ASP A 82 32.30 14.36 -5.67
N ARG A 83 33.10 13.92 -6.62
CA ARG A 83 34.13 12.88 -6.42
C ARG A 83 35.13 13.24 -5.32
N ASN A 84 35.44 14.52 -5.14
CA ASN A 84 36.38 14.96 -4.10
C ASN A 84 35.79 14.73 -2.70
N GLN A 85 34.49 14.92 -2.51
CA GLN A 85 33.87 14.56 -1.24
C GLN A 85 33.99 13.07 -0.96
N ALA A 86 33.80 12.20 -1.97
CA ALA A 86 33.97 10.77 -1.83
C ALA A 86 35.42 10.38 -1.51
N LEU A 87 36.41 10.99 -2.20
CA LEU A 87 37.81 10.76 -1.96
C LEU A 87 38.25 11.13 -0.53
N ASN A 88 37.70 12.21 0.02
CA ASN A 88 38.01 12.72 1.36
C ASN A 88 37.11 12.17 2.46
N CYS A 89 36.16 11.27 2.14
CA CYS A 89 35.28 10.69 3.13
C CYS A 89 36.03 9.73 4.02
N GLU A 90 36.01 9.95 5.34
CA GLU A 90 36.59 9.04 6.37
C GLU A 90 35.53 8.11 6.97
N GLY A 91 34.25 8.42 6.81
CA GLY A 91 33.11 7.64 7.34
C GLY A 91 32.53 6.65 6.34
N PRO A 92 31.30 6.14 6.63
CA PRO A 92 30.61 5.21 5.75
C PRO A 92 30.35 5.81 4.36
N LEU A 93 30.82 5.09 3.34
CA LEU A 93 30.76 5.50 1.94
C LEU A 93 30.16 4.40 1.08
N VAL A 94 29.15 4.76 0.28
CA VAL A 94 28.63 3.92 -0.81
C VAL A 94 29.00 4.61 -2.12
N VAL A 95 29.61 3.88 -3.04
CA VAL A 95 30.00 4.35 -4.37
C VAL A 95 29.11 3.73 -5.42
N TYR A 96 28.34 4.57 -6.09
CA TYR A 96 27.34 4.16 -7.06
C TYR A 96 27.63 4.76 -8.45
N GLY A 97 27.88 3.93 -9.45
CA GLY A 97 28.20 4.40 -10.79
C GLY A 97 28.52 3.29 -11.78
N GLU A 98 29.01 3.68 -12.97
CA GLU A 98 29.40 2.72 -14.01
C GLU A 98 30.72 2.01 -13.64
N ASP A 99 31.64 2.73 -12.98
CA ASP A 99 32.89 2.18 -12.46
C ASP A 99 33.07 2.55 -10.98
N PRO A 100 32.29 1.94 -10.07
CA PRO A 100 32.36 2.26 -8.64
C PRO A 100 33.70 1.87 -8.00
N MET A 101 34.48 0.99 -8.62
CA MET A 101 35.79 0.59 -8.10
C MET A 101 36.90 1.60 -8.35
N ALA A 102 36.68 2.59 -9.23
CA ALA A 102 37.65 3.66 -9.51
C ALA A 102 38.00 4.52 -8.27
N LEU A 103 37.23 4.42 -7.17
CA LEU A 103 37.54 5.09 -5.91
C LEU A 103 38.33 4.22 -4.92
N GLU A 104 38.50 2.92 -5.18
CA GLU A 104 39.23 1.94 -4.34
C GLU A 104 38.79 1.91 -2.86
N LYS A 105 37.68 2.56 -2.51
CA LYS A 105 37.12 2.61 -1.15
C LYS A 105 35.61 2.73 -1.20
N GLY A 106 34.96 2.45 -0.07
CA GLY A 106 33.51 2.44 0.04
C GLY A 106 32.90 1.10 -0.36
N ILE A 107 31.59 0.99 -0.27
CA ILE A 107 30.82 -0.16 -0.78
C ILE A 107 30.52 0.12 -2.25
N SER A 108 31.04 -0.74 -3.12
CA SER A 108 30.91 -0.58 -4.58
C SER A 108 29.62 -1.18 -5.10
N ILE A 109 28.81 -0.36 -5.79
CA ILE A 109 27.55 -0.74 -6.44
C ILE A 109 27.59 -0.23 -7.89
N ARG A 110 27.57 -1.13 -8.85
CA ARG A 110 27.50 -0.75 -10.25
C ARG A 110 26.07 -0.36 -10.61
N SER A 111 25.92 0.85 -11.17
CA SER A 111 24.65 1.33 -11.67
C SER A 111 24.21 0.64 -12.96
N VAL A 112 22.90 0.37 -13.07
CA VAL A 112 22.26 0.08 -14.35
C VAL A 112 21.54 1.33 -14.87
N ASP A 113 21.18 1.34 -16.16
CA ASP A 113 20.68 2.54 -16.82
C ASP A 113 19.26 2.96 -16.40
N LEU A 114 18.47 2.07 -15.75
CA LEU A 114 17.06 2.30 -15.41
C LEU A 114 16.78 3.61 -14.68
N LEU A 115 17.66 3.98 -13.73
CA LEU A 115 17.48 5.21 -12.94
C LEU A 115 17.78 6.49 -13.69
N TYR A 116 18.44 6.39 -14.85
CA TYR A 116 18.83 7.53 -15.68
C TYR A 116 18.00 7.64 -16.95
N ARG A 117 17.14 6.66 -17.24
CA ARG A 117 16.22 6.70 -18.39
C ARG A 117 15.11 7.72 -18.15
N GLN A 118 14.61 8.28 -19.24
CA GLN A 118 13.37 9.07 -19.24
C GLN A 118 12.19 8.22 -19.72
N GLY A 119 11.01 8.52 -19.21
CA GLY A 119 9.79 7.78 -19.56
C GLY A 119 9.80 6.31 -19.11
N VAL A 120 8.98 5.50 -19.76
CA VAL A 120 8.81 4.07 -19.48
C VAL A 120 9.10 3.28 -20.74
N SER A 121 9.95 2.28 -20.64
CA SER A 121 10.29 1.36 -21.72
C SER A 121 10.57 -0.02 -21.15
N THR A 122 10.47 -1.04 -21.95
CA THR A 122 10.83 -2.40 -21.56
C THR A 122 12.26 -2.44 -21.00
N VAL A 123 12.45 -3.15 -19.92
CA VAL A 123 13.73 -3.41 -19.27
C VAL A 123 13.92 -4.91 -19.14
N ASP A 124 15.17 -5.34 -19.13
CA ASP A 124 15.53 -6.71 -18.77
C ASP A 124 15.77 -6.74 -17.25
N GLU A 125 14.87 -7.38 -16.52
CA GLU A 125 14.92 -7.47 -15.07
C GLU A 125 16.05 -8.40 -14.60
N ASP A 126 16.48 -9.35 -15.45
CA ASP A 126 17.55 -10.32 -15.19
C ASP A 126 17.46 -10.95 -13.77
N PRO A 127 16.36 -11.67 -13.46
CA PRO A 127 16.12 -12.22 -12.13
C PRO A 127 17.16 -13.28 -11.77
N ALA A 128 17.62 -13.27 -10.51
CA ALA A 128 18.63 -14.20 -10.02
C ALA A 128 18.57 -14.36 -8.50
N LEU A 129 19.49 -15.14 -7.95
CA LEU A 129 19.71 -15.27 -6.51
C LEU A 129 21.10 -14.78 -6.12
N TRP A 130 21.16 -13.97 -5.06
CA TRP A 130 22.38 -13.64 -4.35
C TRP A 130 22.35 -14.32 -2.97
N GLY A 131 22.94 -15.50 -2.89
CA GLY A 131 22.70 -16.43 -1.79
C GLY A 131 21.25 -16.92 -1.83
N ASP A 132 20.49 -16.62 -0.79
CA ASP A 132 19.05 -16.89 -0.66
C ASP A 132 18.14 -15.72 -1.07
N LEU A 133 18.74 -14.58 -1.41
CA LEU A 133 18.01 -13.35 -1.73
C LEU A 133 17.73 -13.25 -3.23
N PRO A 134 16.46 -13.22 -3.66
CA PRO A 134 16.09 -12.88 -5.04
C PRO A 134 16.50 -11.45 -5.37
N VAL A 135 17.14 -11.26 -6.51
CA VAL A 135 17.64 -9.96 -6.98
C VAL A 135 17.27 -9.71 -8.43
N PHE A 136 17.25 -8.43 -8.81
CA PHE A 136 17.04 -7.97 -10.18
C PHE A 136 18.21 -7.09 -10.61
N PHE A 137 18.42 -6.94 -11.91
CA PHE A 137 19.46 -6.07 -12.46
C PHE A 137 20.86 -6.49 -11.98
N ARG A 138 21.22 -7.73 -12.24
CA ARG A 138 22.54 -8.27 -11.89
C ARG A 138 23.66 -7.44 -12.51
N THR A 139 24.73 -7.35 -11.73
CA THR A 139 26.00 -6.78 -12.17
C THR A 139 27.10 -7.80 -11.98
N HIS A 140 28.37 -7.40 -12.05
CA HIS A 140 29.46 -8.35 -11.93
C HIS A 140 29.79 -8.62 -10.46
N ARG A 141 30.19 -9.88 -10.14
CA ARG A 141 30.52 -10.33 -8.76
C ARG A 141 31.78 -9.69 -8.15
N ILE A 142 32.52 -8.89 -8.90
CA ILE A 142 33.66 -8.13 -8.36
C ILE A 142 33.22 -6.96 -7.47
N TYR A 143 31.98 -6.47 -7.61
CA TYR A 143 31.41 -5.43 -6.79
C TYR A 143 30.91 -5.99 -5.45
N ASP A 144 30.93 -5.17 -4.38
CA ASP A 144 30.46 -5.58 -3.06
C ASP A 144 28.96 -6.00 -3.12
N VAL A 145 28.19 -5.35 -3.99
CA VAL A 145 26.79 -5.70 -4.28
C VAL A 145 26.68 -6.12 -5.75
N PRO A 146 26.44 -7.41 -6.05
CA PRO A 146 26.48 -7.94 -7.42
C PRO A 146 25.17 -7.73 -8.20
N PHE A 147 24.40 -6.74 -7.82
CA PHE A 147 23.19 -6.25 -8.51
C PHE A 147 23.01 -4.77 -8.19
N ASP A 148 22.07 -4.10 -8.85
CA ASP A 148 21.75 -2.71 -8.54
C ASP A 148 20.53 -2.62 -7.59
N PRO A 149 20.73 -2.48 -6.26
CA PRO A 149 19.64 -2.45 -5.30
C PRO A 149 18.76 -1.19 -5.41
N PHE A 150 19.33 -0.07 -5.90
CA PHE A 150 18.55 1.15 -6.09
C PHE A 150 17.63 1.05 -7.31
N ALA A 151 18.11 0.48 -8.41
CA ALA A 151 17.30 0.21 -9.59
C ALA A 151 16.22 -0.86 -9.30
N ALA A 152 16.58 -1.93 -8.59
CA ALA A 152 15.64 -2.97 -8.19
C ALA A 152 14.53 -2.43 -7.28
N ALA A 153 14.90 -1.62 -6.27
CA ALA A 153 13.94 -0.96 -5.41
C ALA A 153 13.04 0.00 -6.19
N PHE A 154 13.60 0.83 -7.07
CA PHE A 154 12.82 1.74 -7.91
C PHE A 154 11.79 0.99 -8.77
N TYR A 155 12.23 -0.06 -9.45
CA TYR A 155 11.37 -0.89 -10.30
C TYR A 155 10.15 -1.43 -9.52
N LEU A 156 10.39 -1.98 -8.33
CA LEU A 156 9.36 -2.56 -7.49
C LEU A 156 8.44 -1.50 -6.86
N LEU A 157 9.01 -0.45 -6.27
CA LEU A 157 8.27 0.60 -5.55
C LEU A 157 7.42 1.47 -6.48
N SER A 158 7.94 1.82 -7.65
CA SER A 158 7.23 2.61 -8.65
C SER A 158 6.17 1.80 -9.41
N ARG A 159 6.14 0.47 -9.19
CA ARG A 159 5.31 -0.45 -9.99
C ARG A 159 5.58 -0.31 -11.49
N TYR A 160 6.85 -0.22 -11.86
CA TYR A 160 7.29 0.04 -13.22
C TYR A 160 6.64 -0.88 -14.25
N GLU A 161 6.50 -2.17 -13.93
CA GLU A 161 5.88 -3.20 -14.76
C GLU A 161 4.40 -2.92 -15.09
N GLU A 162 3.68 -2.18 -14.22
CA GLU A 162 2.26 -1.85 -14.43
C GLU A 162 2.05 -0.69 -15.41
N TYR A 163 3.10 0.00 -15.82
CA TYR A 163 3.06 0.99 -16.89
C TYR A 163 3.40 0.40 -18.27
N LEU A 164 3.84 -0.86 -18.30
CA LEU A 164 4.06 -1.64 -19.53
C LEU A 164 2.80 -2.46 -19.85
N PRO A 165 2.64 -2.95 -21.08
CA PRO A 165 1.56 -3.89 -21.39
C PRO A 165 1.63 -5.13 -20.50
N HIS A 166 0.58 -5.39 -19.72
CA HIS A 166 0.50 -6.53 -18.81
C HIS A 166 -0.91 -7.10 -18.76
N ALA A 167 -1.05 -8.36 -18.32
CA ALA A 167 -2.34 -9.01 -18.14
C ALA A 167 -3.08 -8.41 -16.94
N THR A 168 -4.39 -8.20 -17.12
CA THR A 168 -5.30 -7.72 -16.09
C THR A 168 -6.52 -8.61 -15.99
N ASP A 169 -7.14 -8.64 -14.81
CA ASP A 169 -8.41 -9.32 -14.60
C ASP A 169 -9.61 -8.51 -15.14
N ALA A 170 -10.82 -9.04 -14.93
CA ALA A 170 -12.07 -8.41 -15.38
C ALA A 170 -12.34 -7.01 -14.79
N HIS A 171 -11.62 -6.62 -13.74
CA HIS A 171 -11.71 -5.31 -13.09
C HIS A 171 -10.53 -4.38 -13.45
N GLY A 172 -9.68 -4.79 -14.39
CA GLY A 172 -8.50 -4.04 -14.81
C GLY A 172 -7.36 -4.05 -13.78
N ARG A 173 -7.37 -4.99 -12.81
CA ARG A 173 -6.31 -5.12 -11.81
C ARG A 173 -5.19 -5.99 -12.35
N PRO A 174 -3.90 -5.67 -12.10
CA PRO A 174 -2.79 -6.48 -12.58
C PRO A 174 -2.86 -7.91 -12.03
N GLU A 175 -2.69 -8.88 -12.91
CA GLU A 175 -2.58 -10.27 -12.50
C GLU A 175 -1.21 -10.54 -11.85
N PRO A 176 -1.16 -11.25 -10.69
CA PRO A 176 0.10 -11.52 -9.99
C PRO A 176 1.14 -12.21 -10.88
N LEU A 177 0.72 -13.18 -11.70
CA LEU A 177 1.59 -13.94 -12.62
C LEU A 177 2.04 -13.14 -13.86
N ALA A 178 1.51 -11.93 -14.06
CA ALA A 178 2.03 -11.02 -15.08
C ALA A 178 3.38 -10.39 -14.67
N THR A 179 3.79 -10.55 -13.40
CA THR A 179 5.04 -10.02 -12.86
C THR A 179 6.11 -11.11 -12.76
N VAL A 180 7.38 -10.74 -12.91
CA VAL A 180 8.50 -11.68 -12.71
C VAL A 180 8.45 -12.31 -11.32
N ARG A 181 8.16 -11.51 -10.26
CA ARG A 181 8.04 -12.05 -8.90
C ARG A 181 6.91 -13.05 -8.73
N GLY A 182 5.81 -12.86 -9.46
CA GLY A 182 4.69 -13.82 -9.46
C GLY A 182 5.08 -15.14 -10.12
N GLN A 183 5.78 -15.08 -11.24
CA GLN A 183 6.27 -16.26 -11.97
C GLN A 183 7.30 -17.06 -11.16
N GLU A 184 8.18 -16.36 -10.44
CA GLU A 184 9.24 -16.95 -9.61
C GLU A 184 8.77 -17.34 -8.19
N GLY A 185 7.53 -17.02 -7.81
CA GLY A 185 7.00 -17.33 -6.46
C GLY A 185 7.54 -16.44 -5.33
N TRP A 186 8.00 -15.22 -5.63
CA TRP A 186 8.63 -14.31 -4.67
C TRP A 186 7.69 -13.21 -4.15
N LEU A 187 6.39 -13.31 -4.36
CA LEU A 187 5.43 -12.27 -3.97
C LEU A 187 5.37 -12.06 -2.45
N ASP A 188 5.50 -13.14 -1.68
CA ASP A 188 5.43 -13.11 -0.21
C ASP A 188 6.70 -12.54 0.46
N MET A 189 7.73 -12.20 -0.33
CA MET A 189 8.98 -11.63 0.17
C MET A 189 8.99 -10.11 0.07
N ALA A 190 9.35 -9.44 1.17
CA ALA A 190 9.56 -8.00 1.24
C ALA A 190 10.96 -7.63 0.70
N LEU A 191 11.18 -7.83 -0.61
CA LEU A 191 12.50 -7.78 -1.23
C LEU A 191 13.21 -6.44 -1.05
N VAL A 192 12.49 -5.32 -1.15
CA VAL A 192 13.08 -3.98 -1.01
C VAL A 192 13.61 -3.77 0.41
N ASP A 193 12.85 -4.21 1.43
CA ASP A 193 13.32 -4.20 2.82
C ASP A 193 14.56 -5.08 3.00
N ARG A 194 14.56 -6.27 2.39
CA ARG A 194 15.72 -7.19 2.44
C ARG A 194 16.94 -6.61 1.74
N TYR A 195 16.78 -5.87 0.62
CA TYR A 195 17.88 -5.15 -0.03
C TYR A 195 18.49 -4.09 0.88
N ALA A 196 17.63 -3.29 1.53
CA ALA A 196 18.06 -2.27 2.46
C ALA A 196 18.81 -2.89 3.65
N LEU A 197 18.28 -3.95 4.27
CA LEU A 197 18.91 -4.66 5.39
C LEU A 197 20.24 -5.30 5.00
N ARG A 198 20.34 -5.84 3.77
CA ARG A 198 21.62 -6.40 3.28
C ARG A 198 22.66 -5.29 3.08
N LEU A 199 22.25 -4.14 2.58
CA LEU A 199 23.15 -2.97 2.47
C LEU A 199 23.59 -2.49 3.85
N ALA A 200 22.69 -2.43 4.83
CA ALA A 200 23.05 -2.09 6.21
C ALA A 200 24.06 -3.08 6.82
N ALA A 201 23.88 -4.38 6.55
CA ALA A 201 24.82 -5.41 7.01
C ALA A 201 26.22 -5.22 6.41
N LEU A 202 26.33 -4.86 5.12
CA LEU A 202 27.62 -4.55 4.49
C LEU A 202 28.25 -3.29 5.07
N ILE A 203 27.45 -2.25 5.35
CA ILE A 203 27.91 -1.02 6.01
C ILE A 203 28.52 -1.37 7.37
N GLN A 204 27.81 -2.17 8.18
CA GLN A 204 28.28 -2.56 9.50
C GLN A 204 29.49 -3.48 9.45
N GLN A 205 29.57 -4.37 8.46
CA GLN A 205 30.76 -5.20 8.27
C GLN A 205 32.02 -4.36 7.99
N ARG A 206 31.87 -3.27 7.24
CA ARG A 206 33.00 -2.40 6.87
C ARG A 206 33.28 -1.31 7.92
N TRP A 207 32.25 -0.86 8.63
CA TRP A 207 32.31 0.12 9.73
C TRP A 207 31.59 -0.47 10.96
N PRO A 208 32.28 -1.31 11.75
CA PRO A 208 31.65 -2.06 12.85
C PRO A 208 30.98 -1.18 13.93
N ASP A 209 31.50 0.04 14.12
CA ASP A 209 30.95 1.01 15.09
C ASP A 209 29.72 1.76 14.57
N TYR A 210 29.35 1.59 13.28
CA TYR A 210 28.17 2.23 12.74
C TYR A 210 26.90 1.54 13.27
N PRO A 211 25.90 2.30 13.75
CA PRO A 211 24.75 1.70 14.41
C PRO A 211 23.90 0.86 13.45
N GLN A 212 23.33 -0.21 13.98
CA GLN A 212 22.34 -1.01 13.25
C GLN A 212 21.05 -0.22 13.05
N PRO A 213 20.28 -0.50 11.98
CA PRO A 213 18.97 0.10 11.79
C PRO A 213 18.03 -0.38 12.90
N ILE A 214 17.32 0.57 13.52
CA ILE A 214 16.30 0.26 14.51
C ILE A 214 14.97 0.12 13.77
N ARG A 215 14.50 -1.11 13.64
CA ARG A 215 13.21 -1.43 13.00
C ARG A 215 12.31 -2.17 13.98
N SER A 216 11.03 -1.87 13.94
CA SER A 216 10.05 -2.55 14.78
C SER A 216 8.89 -3.05 13.93
N TYR A 217 8.52 -4.30 14.14
CA TYR A 217 7.30 -4.86 13.58
C TYR A 217 6.08 -4.08 14.06
N ARG A 218 5.14 -3.82 13.17
CA ARG A 218 3.86 -3.19 13.48
C ARG A 218 2.71 -3.91 12.78
N PHE A 219 1.70 -4.27 13.52
CA PHE A 219 0.46 -4.83 12.97
C PHE A 219 -0.65 -3.78 12.91
N VAL A 220 -1.32 -3.69 11.77
CA VAL A 220 -2.47 -2.81 11.56
C VAL A 220 -3.58 -3.61 10.88
N PRO A 221 -4.59 -4.09 11.62
CA PRO A 221 -5.76 -4.71 11.03
C PRO A 221 -6.60 -3.67 10.31
N THR A 222 -7.07 -4.00 9.11
CA THR A 222 -7.97 -3.13 8.36
C THR A 222 -9.23 -3.89 7.95
N VAL A 223 -10.38 -3.21 7.99
CA VAL A 223 -11.67 -3.81 7.65
C VAL A 223 -12.42 -2.90 6.68
N ASP A 224 -12.82 -3.47 5.55
CA ASP A 224 -13.64 -2.79 4.56
C ASP A 224 -15.13 -3.05 4.87
N ILE A 225 -15.90 -1.98 4.92
CA ILE A 225 -17.32 -1.99 5.22
C ILE A 225 -18.10 -1.70 3.93
N ASP A 226 -18.19 -2.70 3.07
CA ASP A 226 -18.90 -2.60 1.80
C ASP A 226 -20.41 -2.59 2.00
N GLN A 227 -20.86 -3.40 2.95
CA GLN A 227 -22.26 -3.57 3.28
C GLN A 227 -22.42 -3.78 4.78
N MET A 228 -23.00 -2.78 5.47
CA MET A 228 -23.14 -2.83 6.93
C MET A 228 -24.06 -3.95 7.41
N TYR A 229 -25.14 -4.21 6.66
CA TYR A 229 -26.16 -5.20 7.01
C TYR A 229 -26.54 -6.01 5.78
N ALA A 230 -26.72 -7.31 5.94
CA ALA A 230 -27.16 -8.21 4.87
C ALA A 230 -28.62 -7.93 4.47
N TYR A 231 -29.49 -7.70 5.46
CA TYR A 231 -30.93 -7.57 5.28
C TYR A 231 -31.51 -6.31 5.92
N ARG A 232 -31.09 -5.92 7.14
CA ARG A 232 -31.64 -4.75 7.85
C ARG A 232 -31.48 -3.46 7.08
N TYR A 233 -32.39 -2.52 7.32
CA TYR A 233 -32.34 -1.13 6.82
C TYR A 233 -32.28 -0.99 5.29
N LYS A 234 -32.56 -2.05 4.55
CA LYS A 234 -32.72 -1.96 3.09
C LYS A 234 -34.12 -1.49 2.73
N PRO A 235 -34.30 -0.69 1.67
CA PRO A 235 -35.61 -0.27 1.21
C PRO A 235 -36.57 -1.44 0.98
N PRO A 236 -37.89 -1.32 1.29
CA PRO A 236 -38.83 -2.41 1.18
C PRO A 236 -38.86 -3.09 -0.19
N LEU A 237 -38.74 -2.30 -1.25
CA LEU A 237 -38.70 -2.81 -2.62
C LEU A 237 -37.47 -3.70 -2.87
N LYS A 238 -36.31 -3.33 -2.32
CA LYS A 238 -35.09 -4.16 -2.39
C LYS A 238 -35.23 -5.44 -1.57
N GLN A 239 -35.90 -5.37 -0.42
CA GLN A 239 -36.22 -6.57 0.38
C GLN A 239 -37.08 -7.51 -0.41
N PHE A 240 -38.13 -7.01 -1.06
CA PHE A 240 -39.03 -7.81 -1.88
C PHE A 240 -38.28 -8.49 -3.05
N PHE A 241 -37.52 -7.74 -3.85
CA PHE A 241 -36.78 -8.33 -4.96
C PHE A 241 -35.71 -9.30 -4.49
N GLY A 242 -35.06 -9.01 -3.37
CA GLY A 242 -34.10 -9.94 -2.75
C GLY A 242 -34.77 -11.24 -2.33
N LEU A 243 -35.95 -11.18 -1.71
CA LEU A 243 -36.73 -12.33 -1.32
C LEU A 243 -37.12 -13.17 -2.55
N MET A 244 -37.68 -12.53 -3.59
CA MET A 244 -38.07 -13.22 -4.83
C MET A 244 -36.86 -13.89 -5.51
N ARG A 245 -35.73 -13.22 -5.58
CA ARG A 245 -34.50 -13.79 -6.12
C ARG A 245 -34.06 -15.03 -5.33
N ASP A 246 -34.07 -14.95 -4.01
CA ASP A 246 -33.63 -16.04 -3.15
C ASP A 246 -34.59 -17.22 -3.24
N MET A 247 -35.94 -16.98 -3.37
CA MET A 247 -36.94 -18.00 -3.62
C MET A 247 -36.76 -18.69 -4.98
N THR A 248 -36.62 -17.92 -6.06
CA THR A 248 -36.44 -18.46 -7.43
C THR A 248 -35.15 -19.24 -7.59
N ALA A 249 -34.10 -18.88 -6.83
CA ALA A 249 -32.83 -19.60 -6.80
C ALA A 249 -32.84 -20.80 -5.84
N GLY A 250 -33.99 -21.14 -5.20
CA GLY A 250 -34.08 -22.25 -4.26
C GLY A 250 -33.30 -22.07 -2.95
N ARG A 251 -32.87 -20.85 -2.64
CA ARG A 251 -32.09 -20.54 -1.43
C ARG A 251 -32.97 -20.34 -0.21
N LEU A 252 -33.64 -21.43 0.21
CA LEU A 252 -34.63 -21.38 1.29
C LEU A 252 -34.06 -20.95 2.65
N HIS A 253 -32.77 -21.24 2.90
CA HIS A 253 -32.06 -20.76 4.09
C HIS A 253 -32.00 -19.24 4.11
N GLU A 254 -31.61 -18.60 3.00
CA GLU A 254 -31.54 -17.14 2.85
C GLU A 254 -32.91 -16.48 2.99
N VAL A 255 -33.94 -17.11 2.41
CA VAL A 255 -35.34 -16.69 2.57
C VAL A 255 -35.73 -16.67 4.05
N ARG A 256 -35.50 -17.77 4.75
CA ARG A 256 -35.82 -17.88 6.18
C ARG A 256 -35.07 -16.87 7.01
N GLN A 257 -33.79 -16.74 6.80
CA GLN A 257 -32.94 -15.80 7.56
C GLN A 257 -33.38 -14.35 7.30
N ARG A 258 -33.62 -13.95 6.04
CA ARG A 258 -34.15 -12.62 5.70
C ARG A 258 -35.47 -12.33 6.46
N LEU A 259 -36.39 -13.29 6.50
CA LEU A 259 -37.64 -13.14 7.23
C LEU A 259 -37.40 -12.99 8.74
N GLN A 260 -36.53 -13.82 9.31
CA GLN A 260 -36.15 -13.74 10.72
C GLN A 260 -35.56 -12.39 11.11
N VAL A 261 -34.64 -11.88 10.28
CA VAL A 261 -33.97 -10.56 10.53
C VAL A 261 -34.97 -9.40 10.35
N CYS A 262 -35.80 -9.43 9.28
CA CYS A 262 -36.64 -8.28 8.94
C CYS A 262 -37.93 -8.21 9.77
N TRP A 263 -38.51 -9.35 10.23
CA TRP A 263 -39.79 -9.39 10.91
C TRP A 263 -39.75 -9.92 12.35
N TYR A 264 -38.70 -10.65 12.72
CA TYR A 264 -38.60 -11.25 14.05
C TYR A 264 -37.41 -10.74 14.86
N ASP A 265 -36.79 -9.65 14.40
CA ASP A 265 -35.67 -8.95 15.07
C ASP A 265 -34.45 -9.83 15.42
N HIS A 266 -34.23 -10.88 14.64
CA HIS A 266 -33.01 -11.66 14.77
C HIS A 266 -31.79 -10.83 14.35
N ALA A 267 -30.61 -11.19 14.86
CA ALA A 267 -29.36 -10.54 14.49
C ALA A 267 -29.12 -10.62 12.96
N ASP A 268 -28.71 -9.49 12.36
CA ASP A 268 -28.30 -9.48 10.96
C ASP A 268 -26.92 -10.14 10.83
N PRO A 269 -26.70 -11.05 9.87
CA PRO A 269 -25.43 -11.76 9.78
C PRO A 269 -24.21 -10.85 9.56
N PHE A 270 -24.37 -9.69 8.92
CA PHE A 270 -23.26 -8.76 8.70
C PHE A 270 -23.07 -7.75 9.84
N ASP A 271 -23.95 -7.76 10.85
CA ASP A 271 -23.80 -6.97 12.06
C ASP A 271 -22.75 -7.60 12.99
N THR A 272 -21.52 -7.61 12.55
CA THR A 272 -20.36 -8.18 13.28
C THR A 272 -19.58 -7.12 14.07
N PHE A 273 -20.13 -5.89 14.19
CA PHE A 273 -19.40 -4.73 14.73
C PHE A 273 -19.03 -4.90 16.21
N ALA A 274 -19.92 -5.43 17.04
CA ALA A 274 -19.63 -5.69 18.44
C ALA A 274 -18.58 -6.82 18.60
N LEU A 275 -18.65 -7.83 17.74
CA LEU A 275 -17.70 -8.95 17.71
C LEU A 275 -16.30 -8.46 17.31
N MET A 276 -16.19 -7.63 16.27
CA MET A 276 -14.93 -7.01 15.86
C MET A 276 -14.34 -6.17 16.99
N ALA A 277 -15.15 -5.31 17.62
CA ALA A 277 -14.69 -4.49 18.75
C ALA A 277 -14.11 -5.34 19.89
N HIS A 278 -14.78 -6.44 20.24
CA HIS A 278 -14.29 -7.38 21.24
C HIS A 278 -12.94 -7.99 20.85
N TRP A 279 -12.81 -8.48 19.63
CA TRP A 279 -11.56 -9.10 19.17
C TRP A 279 -10.41 -8.10 19.09
N HIS A 280 -10.65 -6.89 18.55
CA HIS A 280 -9.63 -5.86 18.45
C HIS A 280 -9.15 -5.40 19.84
N GLN A 281 -10.09 -5.24 20.78
CA GLN A 281 -9.76 -4.89 22.17
C GLN A 281 -8.97 -6.02 22.86
N ALA A 282 -9.38 -7.28 22.67
CA ALA A 282 -8.68 -8.43 23.24
C ALA A 282 -7.25 -8.59 22.69
N ALA A 283 -7.04 -8.23 21.41
CA ALA A 283 -5.73 -8.24 20.76
C ALA A 283 -4.90 -6.97 21.02
N GLY A 284 -5.46 -5.94 21.68
CA GLY A 284 -4.77 -4.68 21.94
C GLY A 284 -4.44 -3.88 20.70
N VAL A 285 -5.21 -4.03 19.61
CA VAL A 285 -4.94 -3.39 18.32
C VAL A 285 -5.95 -2.28 18.01
N HIS A 286 -5.51 -1.29 17.23
CA HIS A 286 -6.34 -0.20 16.76
C HIS A 286 -6.63 -0.37 15.26
N PRO A 287 -7.87 -0.73 14.85
CA PRO A 287 -8.21 -1.02 13.46
C PRO A 287 -8.38 0.24 12.61
N LEU A 288 -8.24 0.05 11.29
CA LEU A 288 -8.68 1.01 10.27
C LEU A 288 -9.93 0.46 9.59
N PHE A 289 -10.98 1.28 9.51
CA PHE A 289 -12.23 0.94 8.81
C PHE A 289 -12.35 1.77 7.54
N PHE A 290 -12.53 1.13 6.40
CA PHE A 290 -12.79 1.81 5.13
C PHE A 290 -14.28 1.70 4.80
N ILE A 291 -14.97 2.85 4.77
CA ILE A 291 -16.42 2.92 4.65
C ILE A 291 -16.83 3.19 3.20
N GLN A 292 -17.61 2.29 2.61
CA GLN A 292 -18.16 2.48 1.29
C GLN A 292 -19.27 3.53 1.31
N MET A 293 -19.08 4.58 0.51
CA MET A 293 -19.99 5.74 0.44
C MET A 293 -20.82 5.77 -0.85
N GLY A 294 -20.66 4.78 -1.72
CA GLY A 294 -21.33 4.74 -3.01
C GLY A 294 -22.83 4.49 -2.93
N ASP A 295 -23.55 4.97 -3.93
CA ASP A 295 -24.92 4.58 -4.16
C ASP A 295 -24.98 3.10 -4.60
N TYR A 296 -26.12 2.44 -4.34
CA TYR A 296 -26.33 1.06 -4.76
C TYR A 296 -26.21 0.88 -6.28
N GLY A 297 -25.36 -0.03 -6.71
CA GLY A 297 -25.06 -0.34 -8.11
C GLY A 297 -24.78 -1.81 -8.35
N GLY A 298 -24.25 -2.14 -9.52
CA GLY A 298 -23.93 -3.53 -9.90
C GLY A 298 -22.87 -4.16 -9.00
N TYR A 299 -21.86 -3.40 -8.64
CA TYR A 299 -20.76 -3.80 -7.75
C TYR A 299 -20.83 -3.14 -6.38
N ASP A 300 -21.57 -2.03 -6.23
CA ASP A 300 -21.69 -1.28 -4.99
C ASP A 300 -22.99 -1.67 -4.28
N GLN A 301 -22.90 -2.15 -3.04
CA GLN A 301 -24.04 -2.60 -2.26
C GLN A 301 -24.20 -1.85 -0.94
N ALA A 302 -23.61 -0.67 -0.84
CA ALA A 302 -23.67 0.15 0.35
C ALA A 302 -25.13 0.49 0.74
N HIS A 303 -25.34 0.71 2.02
CA HIS A 303 -26.57 1.30 2.53
C HIS A 303 -26.60 2.79 2.16
N ALA A 304 -27.82 3.34 2.07
CA ALA A 304 -27.97 4.77 1.77
C ALA A 304 -27.15 5.60 2.79
N PRO A 305 -26.14 6.35 2.35
CA PRO A 305 -25.27 7.11 3.27
C PRO A 305 -26.02 8.16 4.08
N THR A 306 -27.21 8.56 3.63
CA THR A 306 -28.09 9.54 4.33
C THR A 306 -28.99 8.89 5.39
N SER A 307 -29.02 7.55 5.52
CA SER A 307 -29.83 6.88 6.51
C SER A 307 -29.25 7.03 7.92
N ARG A 308 -30.15 7.14 8.92
CA ARG A 308 -29.75 7.21 10.33
C ARG A 308 -28.92 5.99 10.74
N ALA A 309 -29.35 4.79 10.35
CA ALA A 309 -28.63 3.54 10.67
C ALA A 309 -27.18 3.55 10.13
N PHE A 310 -26.98 4.08 8.91
CA PHE A 310 -25.65 4.24 8.34
C PHE A 310 -24.80 5.22 9.16
N THR A 311 -25.34 6.40 9.44
CA THR A 311 -24.62 7.45 10.19
C THR A 311 -24.26 6.99 11.60
N ASP A 312 -25.18 6.30 12.30
CA ASP A 312 -24.93 5.77 13.64
C ASP A 312 -23.83 4.71 13.63
N CYS A 313 -23.85 3.80 12.63
CA CYS A 313 -22.80 2.79 12.45
C CYS A 313 -21.43 3.41 12.16
N VAL A 314 -21.35 4.38 11.25
CA VAL A 314 -20.07 5.11 10.94
C VAL A 314 -19.50 5.79 12.19
N ARG A 315 -20.35 6.43 12.99
CA ARG A 315 -19.93 7.06 14.24
C ARG A 315 -19.43 6.05 15.27
N GLN A 316 -20.11 4.91 15.39
CA GLN A 316 -19.67 3.81 16.25
C GLN A 316 -18.30 3.28 15.83
N LEU A 317 -18.08 3.03 14.55
CA LEU A 317 -16.78 2.58 14.02
C LEU A 317 -15.68 3.61 14.25
N HIS A 318 -16.00 4.90 14.11
CA HIS A 318 -15.05 5.99 14.38
C HIS A 318 -14.63 6.07 15.87
N GLN A 319 -15.47 5.61 16.80
CA GLN A 319 -15.11 5.50 18.22
C GLN A 319 -14.24 4.26 18.51
N GLN A 320 -14.31 3.23 17.66
CA GLN A 320 -13.57 1.98 17.82
C GLN A 320 -12.22 1.98 17.10
N GLY A 321 -12.05 2.83 16.08
CA GLY A 321 -10.85 2.86 15.25
C GLY A 321 -10.77 4.09 14.36
N THR A 322 -9.79 4.12 13.49
CA THR A 322 -9.65 5.17 12.48
C THR A 322 -10.54 4.86 11.28
N VAL A 323 -11.23 5.88 10.74
CA VAL A 323 -12.07 5.74 9.56
C VAL A 323 -11.40 6.35 8.33
N GLY A 324 -11.45 5.62 7.22
CA GLY A 324 -11.05 6.06 5.88
C GLY A 324 -12.18 5.91 4.87
N LEU A 325 -11.98 6.47 3.70
CA LEU A 325 -12.90 6.38 2.56
C LEU A 325 -12.70 5.07 1.81
N HIS A 326 -13.78 4.34 1.55
CA HIS A 326 -13.86 3.27 0.56
C HIS A 326 -14.64 3.78 -0.65
N PRO A 327 -13.98 4.40 -1.65
CA PRO A 327 -14.67 4.94 -2.80
C PRO A 327 -15.42 3.84 -3.55
N SER A 328 -16.61 4.15 -4.07
CA SER A 328 -17.40 3.18 -4.82
C SER A 328 -16.68 2.69 -6.08
N TYR A 329 -17.07 1.52 -6.57
CA TYR A 329 -16.59 1.02 -7.86
C TYR A 329 -16.88 2.02 -8.99
N ARG A 330 -18.05 2.70 -8.91
CA ARG A 330 -18.46 3.72 -9.86
C ARG A 330 -17.57 4.97 -9.85
N SER A 331 -16.98 5.33 -8.72
CA SER A 331 -16.10 6.49 -8.62
C SER A 331 -14.72 6.28 -9.25
N ASN A 332 -14.39 5.02 -9.62
CA ASN A 332 -13.12 4.71 -10.27
C ASN A 332 -13.05 5.38 -11.65
N GLY A 333 -12.19 6.39 -11.77
CA GLY A 333 -12.09 7.24 -12.95
C GLY A 333 -13.10 8.40 -13.03
N ASP A 334 -13.96 8.59 -12.00
CA ASP A 334 -14.86 9.74 -11.88
C ASP A 334 -14.52 10.60 -10.65
N ALA A 335 -13.70 11.61 -10.86
CA ALA A 335 -13.24 12.50 -9.78
C ALA A 335 -14.40 13.26 -9.10
N ASN A 336 -15.51 13.53 -9.79
CA ASN A 336 -16.66 14.23 -9.20
C ASN A 336 -17.40 13.32 -8.22
N THR A 337 -17.63 12.07 -8.59
CA THR A 337 -18.24 11.07 -7.70
C THR A 337 -17.32 10.83 -6.49
N LEU A 338 -16.02 10.63 -6.70
CA LEU A 338 -15.03 10.47 -5.64
C LEU A 338 -15.04 11.66 -4.66
N HIS A 339 -15.05 12.89 -5.18
CA HIS A 339 -15.14 14.11 -4.35
C HIS A 339 -16.44 14.15 -3.52
N LYS A 340 -17.57 13.84 -4.13
CA LYS A 340 -18.88 13.80 -3.46
C LYS A 340 -18.87 12.80 -2.31
N GLU A 341 -18.41 11.58 -2.55
CA GLU A 341 -18.34 10.51 -1.54
C GLU A 341 -17.46 10.90 -0.37
N LYS A 342 -16.27 11.46 -0.63
CA LYS A 342 -15.38 11.97 0.41
C LYS A 342 -16.06 13.04 1.25
N LYS A 343 -16.70 14.04 0.61
CA LYS A 343 -17.40 15.11 1.33
C LYS A 343 -18.57 14.62 2.18
N MET A 344 -19.29 13.60 1.71
CA MET A 344 -20.36 13.00 2.48
C MET A 344 -19.85 12.33 3.74
N LEU A 345 -18.74 11.59 3.69
CA LEU A 345 -18.14 10.96 4.86
C LEU A 345 -17.58 12.01 5.84
N GLU A 346 -16.89 13.04 5.34
CA GLU A 346 -16.40 14.17 6.13
C GLU A 346 -17.54 14.90 6.88
N ALA A 347 -18.66 15.12 6.22
CA ALA A 347 -19.84 15.76 6.83
C ALA A 347 -20.45 14.93 7.97
N GLN A 348 -20.42 13.58 7.86
CA GLN A 348 -20.94 12.70 8.92
C GLN A 348 -20.06 12.65 10.16
N LEU A 349 -18.74 12.73 9.96
CA LEU A 349 -17.76 12.63 11.04
C LEU A 349 -17.30 13.99 11.59
N GLY A 350 -17.55 15.08 10.85
CA GLY A 350 -17.09 16.41 11.23
C GLY A 350 -15.57 16.60 11.17
N THR A 351 -14.85 15.69 10.48
CA THR A 351 -13.40 15.73 10.37
C THR A 351 -12.94 15.41 8.96
N ALA A 352 -11.75 15.88 8.58
CA ALA A 352 -11.17 15.60 7.28
C ALA A 352 -10.80 14.10 7.16
N ILE A 353 -11.09 13.53 6.00
CA ILE A 353 -10.72 12.15 5.65
C ILE A 353 -9.47 12.19 4.79
N THR A 354 -8.40 11.61 5.31
CA THR A 354 -7.07 11.60 4.68
C THR A 354 -6.62 10.20 4.23
N ARG A 355 -7.42 9.17 4.51
CA ARG A 355 -7.12 7.78 4.19
C ARG A 355 -8.11 7.22 3.20
N SER A 356 -7.62 6.39 2.26
CA SER A 356 -8.45 5.76 1.23
C SER A 356 -8.01 4.33 0.93
N ARG A 357 -8.98 3.49 0.59
CA ARG A 357 -8.80 2.20 -0.07
C ARG A 357 -9.86 2.03 -1.15
N GLN A 358 -9.46 1.77 -2.37
CA GLN A 358 -10.36 1.63 -3.51
C GLN A 358 -11.17 0.33 -3.43
N HIS A 359 -12.48 0.41 -3.66
CA HIS A 359 -13.34 -0.77 -3.76
C HIS A 359 -12.85 -1.70 -4.87
N PHE A 360 -12.89 -3.00 -4.64
CA PHE A 360 -12.28 -4.04 -5.51
C PHE A 360 -10.76 -3.88 -5.70
N LEU A 361 -10.05 -3.05 -4.92
CA LEU A 361 -8.64 -2.71 -5.12
C LEU A 361 -8.36 -2.11 -6.52
N CYS A 362 -9.34 -1.41 -7.11
CA CYS A 362 -9.24 -0.80 -8.43
C CYS A 362 -8.29 0.42 -8.43
N LEU A 363 -7.00 0.15 -8.36
CA LEU A 363 -5.93 1.13 -8.33
C LEU A 363 -5.26 1.21 -9.70
N LYS A 364 -5.58 2.25 -10.47
CA LYS A 364 -4.97 2.54 -11.77
C LYS A 364 -3.88 3.59 -11.62
N LEU A 365 -2.63 3.21 -11.87
CA LEU A 365 -1.46 4.08 -11.76
C LEU A 365 -1.19 4.84 -13.06
N PRO A 366 -0.87 6.17 -12.99
CA PRO A 366 -0.82 7.00 -11.80
C PRO A 366 -2.17 7.67 -11.47
N ASP A 367 -3.19 7.52 -12.34
CA ASP A 367 -4.41 8.34 -12.38
C ASP A 367 -5.16 8.37 -11.03
N THR A 368 -5.36 7.19 -10.41
CA THR A 368 -6.08 7.08 -9.13
C THR A 368 -5.35 7.83 -8.02
N ILE A 369 -4.02 7.69 -7.94
CA ILE A 369 -3.22 8.34 -6.90
C ILE A 369 -3.20 9.85 -7.07
N ILE A 370 -3.11 10.35 -8.30
CA ILE A 370 -3.16 11.79 -8.60
C ILE A 370 -4.51 12.36 -8.15
N GLN A 371 -5.63 11.71 -8.49
CA GLN A 371 -6.96 12.15 -8.08
C GLN A 371 -7.13 12.17 -6.56
N LEU A 372 -6.67 11.13 -5.87
CA LEU A 372 -6.71 11.06 -4.41
C LEU A 372 -5.87 12.17 -3.77
N HIS A 373 -4.67 12.40 -4.29
CA HIS A 373 -3.80 13.48 -3.82
C HIS A 373 -4.44 14.87 -4.01
N GLU A 374 -5.05 15.15 -5.16
CA GLU A 374 -5.77 16.39 -5.43
C GLU A 374 -6.94 16.63 -4.46
N LEU A 375 -7.53 15.57 -3.94
CA LEU A 375 -8.59 15.61 -2.92
C LEU A 375 -8.06 15.67 -1.48
N GLY A 376 -6.74 15.71 -1.27
CA GLY A 376 -6.11 15.81 0.05
C GLY A 376 -6.03 14.48 0.81
N VAL A 377 -6.12 13.34 0.11
CA VAL A 377 -5.78 12.03 0.68
C VAL A 377 -4.25 11.98 0.88
N GLN A 378 -3.82 11.50 2.04
CA GLN A 378 -2.42 11.41 2.43
C GLN A 378 -1.91 9.97 2.45
N ASP A 379 -2.81 9.02 2.75
CA ASP A 379 -2.50 7.61 2.92
C ASP A 379 -3.42 6.74 2.05
N GLU A 380 -2.83 5.84 1.26
CA GLU A 380 -3.55 4.97 0.33
C GLU A 380 -3.24 3.48 0.63
N TYR A 381 -4.27 2.63 0.70
CA TYR A 381 -4.20 1.27 1.21
C TYR A 381 -4.62 0.18 0.19
N SER A 382 -4.78 0.53 -1.09
CA SER A 382 -5.19 -0.43 -2.14
C SER A 382 -4.03 -1.24 -2.73
N LEU A 383 -2.80 -0.99 -2.30
CA LEU A 383 -1.62 -1.64 -2.89
C LEU A 383 -1.54 -3.11 -2.44
N CYS A 384 -2.40 -3.94 -3.05
CA CYS A 384 -2.58 -5.37 -2.79
C CYS A 384 -2.84 -6.09 -4.11
N TYR A 385 -2.55 -7.37 -4.18
CA TYR A 385 -3.06 -8.26 -5.22
C TYR A 385 -4.40 -8.88 -4.76
N ALA A 386 -5.38 -8.95 -5.67
CA ALA A 386 -6.61 -9.68 -5.37
C ALA A 386 -6.41 -11.20 -5.45
N GLY A 387 -5.68 -11.68 -6.45
CA GLY A 387 -5.48 -13.10 -6.73
C GLY A 387 -4.33 -13.78 -5.99
N ALA A 388 -3.56 -13.07 -5.18
CA ALA A 388 -2.42 -13.63 -4.46
C ALA A 388 -2.16 -12.90 -3.15
N THR A 389 -1.50 -13.57 -2.21
CA THR A 389 -0.89 -12.94 -1.03
C THR A 389 0.46 -12.30 -1.38
N GLY A 390 0.99 -11.49 -0.47
CA GLY A 390 2.31 -10.89 -0.60
C GLY A 390 2.31 -9.40 -0.92
N PHE A 391 3.48 -8.86 -1.20
CA PHE A 391 3.71 -7.42 -1.29
C PHE A 391 3.71 -6.94 -2.73
N ARG A 392 2.65 -6.25 -3.20
CA ARG A 392 2.55 -5.77 -4.58
C ARG A 392 3.72 -4.86 -4.97
N SER A 393 4.20 -4.00 -4.09
CA SER A 393 5.41 -3.17 -4.32
C SER A 393 6.72 -3.76 -3.79
N GLY A 394 6.73 -5.05 -3.38
CA GLY A 394 7.94 -5.72 -2.91
C GLY A 394 8.47 -5.22 -1.56
N THR A 395 7.68 -4.48 -0.79
CA THR A 395 8.05 -3.95 0.52
C THR A 395 6.93 -4.11 1.53
N ALA A 396 7.30 -4.31 2.80
CA ALA A 396 6.41 -4.21 3.96
C ALA A 396 6.48 -2.83 4.63
N THR A 397 7.19 -1.87 4.04
CA THR A 397 7.35 -0.51 4.57
C THR A 397 6.48 0.47 3.79
N PRO A 398 5.66 1.30 4.46
CA PRO A 398 4.98 2.41 3.81
C PRO A 398 5.98 3.34 3.13
N HIS A 399 5.66 3.77 1.91
CA HIS A 399 6.58 4.57 1.11
C HIS A 399 5.83 5.62 0.29
N PRO A 400 6.47 6.76 -0.04
CA PRO A 400 5.84 7.78 -0.88
C PRO A 400 5.63 7.25 -2.31
N PHE A 401 4.56 7.69 -2.96
CA PHE A 401 4.29 7.33 -4.34
C PHE A 401 5.22 8.07 -5.31
N TYR A 402 5.79 7.33 -6.27
CA TYR A 402 6.51 7.91 -7.40
C TYR A 402 5.64 7.92 -8.65
N ASP A 403 5.24 9.11 -9.10
CA ASP A 403 4.57 9.31 -10.39
C ASP A 403 5.59 9.13 -11.51
N LEU A 404 5.57 7.94 -12.12
CA LEU A 404 6.56 7.54 -13.13
C LEU A 404 6.44 8.35 -14.43
N LEU A 405 5.23 8.76 -14.81
CA LEU A 405 4.98 9.58 -16.00
C LEU A 405 5.34 11.05 -15.78
N GLY A 406 5.09 11.56 -14.57
CA GLY A 406 5.49 12.91 -14.18
C GLY A 406 6.93 13.01 -13.69
N ASP A 407 7.64 11.90 -13.56
CA ASP A 407 9.02 11.77 -13.03
C ASP A 407 9.20 12.55 -11.72
N ARG A 408 8.32 12.27 -10.72
CA ARG A 408 8.26 13.01 -9.46
C ARG A 408 7.66 12.19 -8.32
N VAL A 409 8.05 12.53 -7.10
CA VAL A 409 7.40 12.04 -5.89
C VAL A 409 6.12 12.85 -5.62
N LEU A 410 5.01 12.20 -5.31
CA LEU A 410 3.81 12.83 -4.76
C LEU A 410 3.76 12.62 -3.24
N PRO A 411 3.30 13.61 -2.46
CA PRO A 411 3.21 13.52 -1.00
C PRO A 411 1.97 12.73 -0.57
N ILE A 412 1.86 11.51 -1.06
CA ILE A 412 0.88 10.51 -0.66
C ILE A 412 1.63 9.22 -0.34
N THR A 413 1.35 8.63 0.81
CA THR A 413 2.00 7.41 1.28
C THR A 413 1.21 6.19 0.84
N LEU A 414 1.86 5.26 0.19
CA LEU A 414 1.30 3.95 -0.13
C LEU A 414 1.58 2.98 1.02
N HIS A 415 0.54 2.29 1.48
CA HIS A 415 0.60 1.28 2.52
C HIS A 415 0.38 -0.10 1.92
N PRO A 416 1.43 -0.93 1.76
CA PRO A 416 1.28 -2.26 1.17
C PRO A 416 0.42 -3.17 2.05
N THR A 417 -0.67 -3.70 1.48
CA THR A 417 -1.53 -4.70 2.11
C THR A 417 -1.13 -6.07 1.57
N CYS A 418 -0.79 -7.02 2.45
CA CYS A 418 -0.18 -8.28 2.01
C CYS A 418 -1.16 -9.47 1.97
N VAL A 419 -2.34 -9.35 2.55
CA VAL A 419 -3.33 -10.43 2.57
C VAL A 419 -4.76 -9.88 2.68
N MET A 420 -5.69 -10.54 1.98
CA MET A 420 -7.12 -10.26 2.02
C MET A 420 -7.89 -11.57 2.26
N ASP A 421 -8.97 -11.52 3.06
CA ASP A 421 -9.85 -12.66 3.34
C ASP A 421 -10.39 -13.32 2.06
N VAL A 422 -10.89 -12.51 1.12
CA VAL A 422 -11.40 -12.97 -0.19
C VAL A 422 -10.29 -13.64 -1.00
N THR A 423 -9.06 -13.15 -0.93
CA THR A 423 -7.90 -13.80 -1.57
C THR A 423 -7.72 -15.22 -1.03
N LEU A 424 -7.71 -15.38 0.28
CA LEU A 424 -7.50 -16.69 0.91
C LEU A 424 -8.63 -17.68 0.55
N MET A 425 -9.88 -17.25 0.66
CA MET A 425 -11.05 -18.12 0.53
C MET A 425 -11.47 -18.35 -0.93
N GLN A 426 -11.59 -17.28 -1.74
CA GLN A 426 -12.18 -17.39 -3.09
C GLN A 426 -11.13 -17.61 -4.18
N TYR A 427 -10.05 -16.86 -4.17
CA TYR A 427 -9.02 -16.94 -5.21
C TYR A 427 -8.10 -18.14 -4.99
N LEU A 428 -7.55 -18.29 -3.80
CA LEU A 428 -6.65 -19.39 -3.45
C LEU A 428 -7.37 -20.66 -2.99
N ARG A 429 -8.66 -20.56 -2.62
CA ARG A 429 -9.52 -21.66 -2.17
C ARG A 429 -8.92 -22.47 -1.03
N LEU A 430 -8.28 -21.77 -0.10
CA LEU A 430 -7.67 -22.40 1.07
C LEU A 430 -8.75 -22.83 2.07
N SER A 431 -8.45 -23.89 2.80
CA SER A 431 -9.20 -24.22 4.03
C SER A 431 -8.87 -23.18 5.13
N PRO A 432 -9.70 -23.05 6.19
CA PRO A 432 -9.40 -22.18 7.33
C PRO A 432 -8.02 -22.41 7.95
N ALA A 433 -7.59 -23.66 8.07
CA ALA A 433 -6.26 -23.99 8.62
C ALA A 433 -5.13 -23.53 7.72
N GLU A 434 -5.22 -23.81 6.40
CA GLU A 434 -4.23 -23.36 5.42
C GLU A 434 -4.17 -21.84 5.32
N ALA A 435 -5.31 -21.15 5.49
CA ALA A 435 -5.37 -19.70 5.51
C ALA A 435 -4.59 -19.12 6.70
N VAL A 436 -4.75 -19.69 7.90
CA VAL A 436 -3.97 -19.27 9.08
C VAL A 436 -2.50 -19.53 8.88
N GLU A 437 -2.11 -20.71 8.37
CA GLU A 437 -0.71 -21.02 8.07
C GLU A 437 -0.09 -20.06 7.06
N ARG A 438 -0.86 -19.69 6.01
CA ARG A 438 -0.42 -18.69 5.01
C ARG A 438 -0.15 -17.34 5.67
N VAL A 439 -1.02 -16.88 6.56
CA VAL A 439 -0.83 -15.61 7.27
C VAL A 439 0.36 -15.68 8.22
N GLN A 440 0.59 -16.81 8.91
CA GLN A 440 1.76 -16.99 9.77
C GLN A 440 3.08 -16.80 9.01
N LYS A 441 3.18 -17.31 7.78
CA LYS A 441 4.36 -17.09 6.91
C LYS A 441 4.57 -15.63 6.58
N LEU A 442 3.50 -14.88 6.29
CA LEU A 442 3.59 -13.45 6.03
C LEU A 442 3.95 -12.65 7.30
N VAL A 443 3.38 -13.00 8.45
CA VAL A 443 3.73 -12.39 9.74
C VAL A 443 5.22 -12.56 10.02
N LYS A 444 5.73 -13.79 9.83
CA LYS A 444 7.17 -14.06 10.00
C LYS A 444 8.00 -13.19 9.06
N GLU A 445 7.65 -13.11 7.78
CA GLU A 445 8.38 -12.28 6.81
C GLU A 445 8.42 -10.81 7.26
N VAL A 446 7.27 -10.25 7.68
CA VAL A 446 7.21 -8.85 8.12
C VAL A 446 7.98 -8.62 9.42
N ARG A 447 7.96 -9.57 10.36
CA ARG A 447 8.77 -9.52 11.58
C ARG A 447 10.26 -9.56 11.27
N ASP A 448 10.69 -10.48 10.39
CA ASP A 448 12.09 -10.61 9.99
C ASP A 448 12.66 -9.31 9.40
N VAL A 449 11.84 -8.53 8.72
CA VAL A 449 12.26 -7.23 8.16
C VAL A 449 11.88 -6.03 9.05
N GLY A 450 11.19 -6.21 10.17
CA GLY A 450 10.72 -5.12 11.03
C GLY A 450 9.78 -4.16 10.32
N GLY A 451 8.90 -4.68 9.47
CA GLY A 451 7.97 -3.91 8.64
C GLY A 451 6.58 -3.72 9.24
N GLN A 452 5.63 -3.26 8.41
CA GLN A 452 4.23 -3.12 8.75
C GLN A 452 3.41 -4.27 8.15
N MET A 453 2.77 -5.07 9.01
CA MET A 453 1.79 -6.08 8.61
C MET A 453 0.43 -5.42 8.45
N LEU A 454 -0.09 -5.37 7.23
CA LEU A 454 -1.42 -4.89 6.89
C LEU A 454 -2.27 -6.04 6.38
N THR A 455 -3.43 -6.26 7.01
CA THR A 455 -4.43 -7.25 6.57
C THR A 455 -5.70 -6.55 6.12
N LEU A 456 -6.41 -7.11 5.14
CA LEU A 456 -7.70 -6.64 4.68
C LEU A 456 -8.76 -7.71 4.98
N TRP A 457 -9.76 -7.34 5.75
CA TRP A 457 -10.95 -8.15 6.03
C TRP A 457 -12.22 -7.36 5.69
N HIS A 458 -13.32 -8.08 5.50
CA HIS A 458 -14.66 -7.49 5.34
C HIS A 458 -15.52 -7.86 6.55
N ASN A 459 -16.39 -6.97 7.00
CA ASN A 459 -17.32 -7.30 8.08
C ASN A 459 -18.21 -8.50 7.74
N SER A 460 -18.56 -8.66 6.48
CA SER A 460 -19.36 -9.78 5.98
C SER A 460 -18.63 -11.13 6.07
N SER A 461 -17.31 -11.17 5.94
CA SER A 461 -16.51 -12.39 6.02
C SER A 461 -16.42 -12.96 7.44
N LEU A 462 -16.67 -12.12 8.44
CA LEU A 462 -16.64 -12.51 9.85
C LEU A 462 -17.95 -13.13 10.33
N SER A 463 -18.97 -13.15 9.47
CA SER A 463 -20.35 -13.53 9.82
C SER A 463 -20.56 -15.03 9.98
N GLY A 464 -19.69 -15.88 9.46
CA GLY A 464 -19.95 -17.32 9.31
C GLY A 464 -21.14 -17.63 8.41
N HIS A 465 -21.62 -16.64 7.61
CA HIS A 465 -22.80 -16.79 6.77
C HIS A 465 -22.43 -17.08 5.31
N GLY A 466 -23.26 -17.91 4.65
CA GLY A 466 -23.09 -18.24 3.24
C GLY A 466 -21.75 -18.91 2.96
N ALA A 467 -20.95 -18.35 2.06
CA ALA A 467 -19.64 -18.89 1.70
C ALA A 467 -18.62 -18.84 2.85
N TRP A 468 -18.86 -18.05 3.91
CA TRP A 468 -17.95 -17.89 5.05
C TRP A 468 -18.22 -18.86 6.20
N GLN A 469 -19.15 -19.81 6.01
CA GLN A 469 -19.42 -20.84 7.02
C GLN A 469 -18.16 -21.66 7.30
N GLY A 470 -17.80 -21.78 8.59
CA GLY A 470 -16.57 -22.45 9.04
C GLY A 470 -15.32 -21.57 9.04
N TRP A 471 -15.43 -20.29 8.68
CA TRP A 471 -14.31 -19.31 8.66
C TRP A 471 -14.29 -18.40 9.90
N GLU A 472 -15.22 -18.53 10.82
CA GLU A 472 -15.41 -17.63 11.97
C GLU A 472 -14.18 -17.54 12.88
N SER A 473 -13.40 -18.63 12.96
CA SER A 473 -12.17 -18.69 13.78
C SER A 473 -10.93 -18.12 13.10
N VAL A 474 -10.96 -17.87 11.78
CA VAL A 474 -9.76 -17.47 11.03
C VAL A 474 -9.29 -16.08 11.47
N TYR A 475 -10.21 -15.09 11.46
CA TYR A 475 -9.83 -13.72 11.81
C TYR A 475 -9.30 -13.57 13.24
N PRO A 476 -9.94 -14.10 14.30
CA PRO A 476 -9.38 -14.04 15.64
C PRO A 476 -8.04 -14.79 15.76
N SER A 477 -7.81 -15.86 15.00
CA SER A 477 -6.52 -16.55 14.94
C SER A 477 -5.45 -15.67 14.28
N VAL A 478 -5.80 -14.97 13.20
CA VAL A 478 -4.91 -14.00 12.53
C VAL A 478 -4.57 -12.84 13.45
N LEU A 479 -5.55 -12.29 14.18
CA LEU A 479 -5.30 -11.22 15.16
C LEU A 479 -4.33 -11.68 16.25
N LYS A 480 -4.54 -12.88 16.80
CA LYS A 480 -3.68 -13.46 17.83
C LYS A 480 -2.24 -13.62 17.33
N GLU A 481 -2.07 -14.15 16.12
CA GLU A 481 -0.74 -14.38 15.52
C GLU A 481 -0.03 -13.06 15.19
N ALA A 482 -0.74 -12.14 14.55
CA ALA A 482 -0.14 -10.89 14.09
C ALA A 482 0.06 -9.86 15.24
N ALA A 483 -0.80 -9.84 16.26
CA ALA A 483 -0.65 -8.95 17.40
C ALA A 483 0.19 -9.54 18.52
N GLY A 484 0.47 -10.86 18.48
CA GLY A 484 1.30 -11.52 19.50
C GLY A 484 2.68 -10.87 19.58
N HIS A 485 3.11 -10.57 20.79
CA HIS A 485 4.48 -10.16 21.07
C HIS A 485 5.32 -11.42 21.20
N ASP A 486 6.55 -11.41 20.63
CA ASP A 486 7.55 -12.44 20.83
C ASP A 486 8.02 -12.49 22.28
#